data_75d4c6d3a143875ad2206d30562cf1bc
#
_entry.id   75d4c6d3a143875ad2206d30562cf1bc
#
_cell.length_a   1.000
_cell.length_b   1.000
_cell.length_c   1.000
_cell.angle_alpha   90.00
_cell.angle_beta   90.00
_cell.angle_gamma   90.00
#
_symmetry.space_group_name_H-M   'P 1'
#
loop_
_entity.id
_entity.type
_entity.pdbx_description
1 polymer ?
#
loop_
_entity_poly.entity_id
_entity_poly.type
_entity_poly.pdbx_seq_one_letter_code
_entity_poly.pdbx_strand_id
1 'polypeptide(L)' 'MDDKILRGLLMKKNVVSVGKGHKKVGGVDTGRPCIVIGVKKKLPLADLTTEDIIPQTIGNHPQETDVVELGEITLL' A
#
# COMPACT_ATOMS: atom_id res chain seq x y z
N MET A 1 -8.73 9.93 -4.47
CA MET A 1 -8.41 8.64 -5.14
C MET A 1 -9.68 8.08 -5.75
N ASP A 2 -9.59 7.55 -6.95
CA ASP A 2 -10.72 6.92 -7.64
C ASP A 2 -11.17 5.66 -6.87
N ASP A 3 -12.48 5.48 -6.71
CA ASP A 3 -13.04 4.33 -6.00
C ASP A 3 -12.64 3.00 -6.63
N LYS A 4 -12.48 2.95 -7.95
CA LYS A 4 -12.04 1.73 -8.64
C LYS A 4 -10.62 1.35 -8.26
N ILE A 5 -9.75 2.34 -8.14
CA ILE A 5 -8.36 2.14 -7.71
C ILE A 5 -8.33 1.65 -6.27
N LEU A 6 -9.09 2.31 -5.40
CA LEU A 6 -9.19 1.94 -3.99
C LEU A 6 -9.66 0.50 -3.82
N ARG A 7 -10.75 0.12 -4.51
CA ARG A 7 -11.29 -1.23 -4.45
C ARG A 7 -10.30 -2.25 -4.99
N GLY A 8 -9.61 -1.94 -6.09
CA GLY A 8 -8.60 -2.81 -6.66
C GLY A 8 -7.46 -3.10 -5.69
N LEU A 9 -7.01 -2.08 -4.97
CA LEU A 9 -5.98 -2.25 -3.94
C LEU A 9 -6.48 -3.09 -2.77
N LEU A 10 -7.69 -2.82 -2.28
CA LEU A 10 -8.27 -3.56 -1.15
C LEU A 10 -8.57 -5.02 -1.48
N MET A 11 -8.74 -5.36 -2.75
CA MET A 11 -8.97 -6.74 -3.18
C MET A 11 -7.70 -7.59 -3.21
N LYS A 12 -6.53 -6.98 -3.14
CA LYS A 12 -5.26 -7.72 -3.05
C LYS A 12 -5.21 -8.47 -1.73
N LYS A 13 -4.81 -9.75 -1.79
CA LYS A 13 -4.92 -10.67 -0.65
C LYS A 13 -4.22 -10.20 0.62
N ASN A 14 -3.10 -9.51 0.48
CA ASN A 14 -2.26 -9.12 1.61
C ASN A 14 -2.58 -7.71 2.11
N VAL A 15 -3.39 -6.96 1.39
CA VAL A 15 -3.72 -5.58 1.74
C VAL A 15 -4.85 -5.55 2.76
N VAL A 16 -4.65 -4.84 3.86
CA VAL A 16 -5.64 -4.69 4.93
C VAL A 16 -6.14 -3.26 5.09
N SER A 17 -5.40 -2.29 4.57
CA SER A 17 -5.84 -0.89 4.62
C SER A 17 -5.23 -0.07 3.49
N VAL A 18 -5.91 1.00 3.12
CA VAL A 18 -5.43 1.99 2.14
C VAL A 18 -5.82 3.37 2.67
N GLY A 19 -4.87 4.28 2.71
CA GLY A 19 -5.12 5.62 3.19
C GLY A 19 -4.15 6.63 2.58
N LYS A 20 -4.27 7.88 2.99
CA LYS A 20 -3.36 8.95 2.59
C LYS A 20 -2.38 9.25 3.70
N GLY A 21 -1.16 9.57 3.34
CA GLY A 21 -0.12 9.92 4.30
C GLY A 21 1.08 10.53 3.62
N HIS A 22 2.21 10.48 4.29
CA HIS A 22 3.47 10.96 3.75
C HIS A 22 4.44 9.81 3.52
N LYS A 23 5.21 9.91 2.43
CA LYS A 23 6.25 8.96 2.12
C LYS A 23 7.32 9.00 3.21
N LYS A 24 7.69 7.83 3.74
CA LYS A 24 8.80 7.69 4.69
C LYS A 24 9.98 7.03 3.99
N VAL A 25 11.17 7.56 4.26
CA VAL A 25 12.41 6.98 3.76
C VAL A 25 13.35 6.81 4.95
N GLY A 26 13.77 5.57 5.20
CA GLY A 26 14.62 5.26 6.35
C GLY A 26 13.99 5.65 7.69
N GLY A 27 12.66 5.56 7.79
CA GLY A 27 11.92 5.95 8.99
C GLY A 27 11.65 7.44 9.13
N VAL A 28 12.14 8.26 8.19
CA VAL A 28 11.98 9.72 8.22
C VAL A 28 10.83 10.13 7.32
N ASP A 29 9.93 10.96 7.84
CA ASP A 29 8.83 11.56 7.08
C ASP A 29 9.41 12.57 6.09
N THR A 30 9.16 12.36 4.80
CA THR A 30 9.65 13.25 3.75
C THR A 30 8.72 14.44 3.48
N GLY A 31 7.52 14.43 4.06
CA GLY A 31 6.50 15.45 3.76
C GLY A 31 5.84 15.27 2.41
N ARG A 32 6.26 14.30 1.59
CA ARG A 32 5.67 14.07 0.27
C ARG A 32 4.36 13.28 0.40
N PRO A 33 3.25 13.76 -0.18
CA PRO A 33 2.00 13.02 -0.15
C PRO A 33 2.14 11.67 -0.85
N CYS A 34 1.56 10.63 -0.25
CA CYS A 34 1.54 9.30 -0.87
C CYS A 34 0.29 8.54 -0.45
N ILE A 35 0.05 7.43 -1.11
CA ILE A 35 -0.97 6.46 -0.71
C ILE A 35 -0.28 5.43 0.17
N VAL A 36 -0.72 5.34 1.42
CA VAL A 36 -0.18 4.38 2.38
C VAL A 36 -1.01 3.11 2.30
N ILE A 37 -0.34 2.00 2.03
CA ILE A 37 -0.98 0.70 1.87
C ILE A 37 -0.51 -0.20 3.00
N GLY A 38 -1.42 -0.51 3.91
CA GLY A 38 -1.15 -1.42 5.00
C GLY A 38 -1.29 -2.87 4.55
N VAL A 39 -0.28 -3.68 4.83
CA VAL A 39 -0.28 -5.10 4.47
C VAL A 39 -0.05 -5.94 5.72
N LYS A 40 -0.51 -7.20 5.68
CA LYS A 40 -0.28 -8.12 6.78
C LYS A 40 1.20 -8.41 6.93
N LYS A 41 1.88 -8.65 5.81
CA LYS A 41 3.30 -8.99 5.78
C LYS A 41 3.93 -8.50 4.48
N LYS A 42 5.08 -7.87 4.57
CA LYS A 42 5.86 -7.54 3.38
C LYS A 42 6.46 -8.81 2.81
N LEU A 43 6.06 -9.16 1.60
CA LEU A 43 6.53 -10.35 0.91
C LEU A 43 7.51 -9.95 -0.19
N PRO A 44 8.55 -10.77 -0.46
CA PRO A 44 9.40 -10.58 -1.62
C PRO A 44 8.58 -10.62 -2.90
N LEU A 45 8.97 -9.86 -3.92
CA LEU A 45 8.28 -9.84 -5.21
C LEU A 45 8.13 -11.25 -5.80
N ALA A 46 9.11 -12.13 -5.57
CA ALA A 46 9.07 -13.50 -6.06
C ALA A 46 7.92 -14.32 -5.46
N ASP A 47 7.43 -13.94 -4.28
CA ASP A 47 6.33 -14.64 -3.59
C ASP A 47 4.97 -14.04 -3.91
N LEU A 48 4.92 -12.96 -4.71
CA LEU A 48 3.68 -12.30 -5.07
C LEU A 48 3.29 -12.66 -6.50
N THR A 49 1.98 -12.88 -6.70
CA THR A 49 1.45 -12.94 -8.06
C THR A 49 1.43 -11.53 -8.64
N THR A 50 1.40 -11.42 -9.97
CA THR A 50 1.34 -10.12 -10.63
C THR A 50 0.17 -9.25 -10.11
N GLU A 51 -0.95 -9.90 -9.80
CA GLU A 51 -2.15 -9.22 -9.31
C GLU A 51 -1.98 -8.66 -7.89
N ASP A 52 -1.10 -9.25 -7.09
CA ASP A 52 -0.89 -8.86 -5.70
C ASP A 52 0.26 -7.87 -5.53
N ILE A 53 1.02 -7.59 -6.58
CA ILE A 53 2.09 -6.60 -6.56
C ILE A 53 1.48 -5.20 -6.51
N ILE A 54 1.95 -4.40 -5.54
CA ILE A 54 1.50 -3.03 -5.40
C ILE A 54 2.39 -2.14 -6.26
N PRO A 55 1.81 -1.38 -7.23
CA PRO A 55 2.62 -0.48 -8.05
C PRO A 55 3.24 0.64 -7.21
N GLN A 56 4.38 1.13 -7.64
CA GLN A 56 5.06 2.25 -6.96
C GLN A 56 4.30 3.57 -7.12
N THR A 57 3.52 3.70 -8.19
CA THR A 57 2.66 4.85 -8.43
C THR A 57 1.30 4.38 -8.93
N ILE A 58 0.25 5.12 -8.59
CA ILE A 58 -1.11 4.78 -8.99
C ILE A 58 -1.88 6.03 -9.43
N GLY A 59 -2.85 5.81 -10.31
CA GLY A 59 -3.77 6.85 -10.78
C GLY A 59 -3.31 7.58 -12.04
N ASN A 60 -4.22 8.39 -12.61
CA ASN A 60 -3.94 9.21 -13.79
C ASN A 60 -2.98 10.36 -13.48
N HIS A 61 -3.02 10.85 -12.25
CA HIS A 61 -2.01 11.75 -11.69
C HIS A 61 -1.19 10.91 -10.73
N PRO A 62 -0.05 10.36 -11.18
CA PRO A 62 0.67 9.36 -10.40
C PRO A 62 0.98 9.84 -8.99
N GLN A 63 0.49 9.09 -8.01
CA GLN A 63 0.83 9.29 -6.61
C GLN A 63 1.72 8.14 -6.16
N GLU A 64 2.76 8.47 -5.40
CA GLU A 64 3.63 7.44 -4.84
C GLU A 64 2.87 6.58 -3.84
N THR A 65 3.29 5.33 -3.72
CA THR A 65 2.76 4.41 -2.71
C THR A 65 3.81 4.14 -1.65
N ASP A 66 3.35 3.90 -0.44
CA ASP A 66 4.20 3.47 0.67
C ASP A 66 3.56 2.24 1.31
N VAL A 67 4.27 1.13 1.31
CA VAL A 67 3.77 -0.12 1.85
C VAL A 67 4.26 -0.27 3.29
N VAL A 68 3.32 -0.43 4.21
CA VAL A 68 3.60 -0.55 5.64
C VAL A 68 3.11 -1.91 6.14
N GLU A 69 3.98 -2.66 6.80
CA GLU A 69 3.59 -3.92 7.41
C GLU A 69 2.90 -3.66 8.74
N LEU A 70 1.63 -4.07 8.83
CA LEU A 70 0.82 -3.90 10.04
C LEU A 70 0.75 -5.16 10.88
N GLY A 71 1.17 -6.28 10.32
CA GLY A 71 1.02 -7.57 10.98
C GLY A 71 -0.41 -8.08 10.93
N GLU A 72 -0.69 -9.13 11.68
CA GLU A 72 -2.02 -9.71 11.78
C GLU A 72 -2.85 -8.91 12.78
N ILE A 73 -4.01 -8.41 12.32
CA ILE A 73 -4.92 -7.68 13.20
C ILE A 73 -5.86 -8.69 13.84
N THR A 74 -5.75 -8.81 15.16
CA THR A 74 -6.63 -9.67 15.95
C THR A 74 -7.58 -8.79 16.74
N LEU A 75 -8.88 -9.02 16.56
CA LEU A 75 -9.90 -8.37 17.38
C LEU A 75 -10.05 -9.20 18.66
N LEU A 76 -9.80 -8.57 19.77
CA LEU A 76 -9.99 -9.18 21.08
C LEU A 76 -11.40 -8.89 21.58
#